data_c5cc9d3ea9f17f078e8be713eb896a23
#
_entry.id   c5cc9d3ea9f17f078e8be713eb896a23
#
_cell.length_a   1.000
_cell.length_b   1.000
_cell.length_c   1.000
_cell.angle_alpha   90.00
_cell.angle_beta   90.00
_cell.angle_gamma   90.00
#
_symmetry.space_group_name_H-M   'P 1'
#
loop_
_entity.id
_entity.type
_entity.pdbx_description
1 polymer ?
#
loop_
_entity_poly.entity_id
_entity_poly.type
_entity_poly.pdbx_seq_one_letter_code
_entity_poly.pdbx_strand_id
1 'polypeptide(L)'
;MIERYFKYLFCIVVVISTCCSCSNTREKLLVSGCGWKQVAILDKKTGEIEWSHPLNKGEDCNDVEITREGNILYAYTSGARMITRDQQTVWDFKAKKGEELFTATQLPSGHYMLAICGTPSRIIELDPQGHPVEEIKFDTSITGVHDQFRQIIKTPQNTYLIPLMEKGEVVEMTKEKEIINRVECGGNPFAIQILKNGNWLVSCGDAHNFVEIDPAGKQIVRKVGSDDLQNISLLFVAELVRYDNGNTLISNWNGHSKDKSQPLLVEITPDNTVVWALPLHQDIINISAVYSFRE
;
A
#
# COMPACT_ATOMS: atom_id res chain seq x y z
N MET A 1 40.75 -78.67 10.98
CA MET A 1 39.96 -77.80 11.93
C MET A 1 40.04 -76.43 11.43
N ILE A 2 38.99 -75.90 10.79
CA ILE A 2 38.90 -74.57 10.19
C ILE A 2 37.78 -73.89 10.90
N GLU A 3 38.11 -72.88 11.77
CA GLU A 3 37.17 -72.06 12.42
C GLU A 3 36.68 -70.92 11.48
N ARG A 4 35.38 -70.85 11.24
CA ARG A 4 34.74 -69.79 10.50
C ARG A 4 34.33 -68.65 11.47
N TYR A 5 34.96 -67.48 11.37
CA TYR A 5 34.49 -66.23 12.01
C TYR A 5 33.36 -65.60 11.19
N PHE A 6 32.14 -65.54 11.76
CA PHE A 6 31.04 -64.71 11.24
C PHE A 6 31.20 -63.28 11.77
N LYS A 7 31.51 -62.39 10.86
CA LYS A 7 31.42 -60.91 11.16
C LYS A 7 30.01 -60.48 10.95
N TYR A 8 29.33 -60.05 12.03
CA TYR A 8 28.06 -59.31 11.97
C TYR A 8 28.33 -57.86 11.63
N LEU A 9 27.90 -57.43 10.45
CA LEU A 9 27.91 -56.04 10.04
C LEU A 9 26.62 -55.37 10.53
N PHE A 10 26.71 -54.55 11.58
CA PHE A 10 25.58 -53.80 12.07
C PHE A 10 25.45 -52.53 11.19
N CYS A 11 24.46 -52.48 10.29
CA CYS A 11 24.09 -51.29 9.58
C CYS A 11 23.27 -50.40 10.53
N ILE A 12 23.89 -49.33 11.03
CA ILE A 12 23.16 -48.27 11.73
C ILE A 12 22.49 -47.40 10.66
N VAL A 13 21.17 -47.53 10.51
CA VAL A 13 20.35 -46.63 9.71
C VAL A 13 20.11 -45.36 10.54
N VAL A 14 20.86 -44.30 10.27
CA VAL A 14 20.59 -43.00 10.83
C VAL A 14 19.40 -42.40 10.06
N VAL A 15 18.21 -42.46 10.64
CA VAL A 15 17.05 -41.73 10.14
C VAL A 15 17.24 -40.25 10.50
N ILE A 16 17.72 -39.45 9.54
CA ILE A 16 17.73 -37.99 9.66
C ILE A 16 16.30 -37.53 9.48
N SER A 17 15.59 -37.31 10.60
CA SER A 17 14.30 -36.66 10.60
C SER A 17 14.56 -35.18 10.29
N THR A 18 14.41 -34.77 9.02
CA THR A 18 14.35 -33.38 8.63
C THR A 18 13.03 -32.82 9.16
N CYS A 19 13.06 -32.24 10.35
CA CYS A 19 11.99 -31.32 10.77
C CYS A 19 11.97 -30.15 9.81
N CYS A 20 11.12 -30.20 8.77
CA CYS A 20 10.65 -29.01 8.11
C CYS A 20 9.90 -28.18 9.17
N SER A 21 10.59 -27.25 9.81
CA SER A 21 9.93 -26.17 10.53
C SER A 21 9.21 -25.34 9.46
N CYS A 22 7.93 -25.65 9.19
CA CYS A 22 7.04 -24.69 8.56
C CYS A 22 7.04 -23.48 9.50
N SER A 23 7.79 -22.46 9.14
CA SER A 23 7.61 -21.14 9.76
C SER A 23 6.16 -20.75 9.45
N ASN A 24 5.34 -20.74 10.49
CA ASN A 24 3.92 -20.37 10.42
C ASN A 24 3.87 -18.84 10.29
N THR A 25 4.44 -18.31 9.20
CA THR A 25 4.41 -16.88 8.92
C THR A 25 2.96 -16.46 8.70
N ARG A 26 2.47 -15.61 9.59
CA ARG A 26 1.11 -15.06 9.51
C ARG A 26 1.11 -13.83 8.63
N GLU A 27 0.11 -13.72 7.78
CA GLU A 27 -0.12 -12.50 7.03
C GLU A 27 -0.79 -11.47 7.92
N LYS A 28 -0.19 -10.29 7.96
CA LYS A 28 -0.60 -9.13 8.74
C LYS A 28 -0.90 -7.97 7.82
N LEU A 29 -1.78 -7.09 8.25
CA LEU A 29 -2.12 -5.86 7.56
C LEU A 29 -1.83 -4.68 8.47
N LEU A 30 -0.93 -3.80 8.07
CA LEU A 30 -0.83 -2.47 8.65
C LEU A 30 -1.87 -1.60 7.97
N VAL A 31 -2.74 -0.98 8.74
CA VAL A 31 -3.89 -0.24 8.22
C VAL A 31 -4.08 1.08 8.93
N SER A 32 -4.64 2.03 8.22
CA SER A 32 -5.15 3.30 8.75
C SER A 32 -6.16 3.91 7.76
N GLY A 33 -6.71 5.07 8.08
CA GLY A 33 -7.59 5.76 7.15
C GLY A 33 -8.11 7.08 7.68
N CYS A 34 -8.49 7.94 6.76
CA CYS A 34 -9.10 9.22 7.07
C CYS A 34 -10.36 9.03 7.92
N GLY A 35 -10.43 9.74 9.04
CA GLY A 35 -11.51 9.62 10.03
C GLY A 35 -11.31 8.51 11.07
N TRP A 36 -10.32 7.63 10.92
CA TRP A 36 -9.94 6.63 11.93
C TRP A 36 -8.64 7.05 12.61
N LYS A 37 -8.71 7.32 13.90
CA LYS A 37 -7.65 8.04 14.64
C LYS A 37 -6.56 7.12 15.18
N GLN A 38 -6.16 6.12 14.42
CA GLN A 38 -5.05 5.24 14.76
C GLN A 38 -4.44 4.57 13.52
N VAL A 39 -3.19 4.16 13.65
CA VAL A 39 -2.52 3.18 12.80
C VAL A 39 -2.57 1.85 13.52
N ALA A 40 -2.96 0.77 12.87
CA ALA A 40 -3.09 -0.54 13.52
C ALA A 40 -2.53 -1.68 12.67
N ILE A 41 -2.11 -2.75 13.35
CA ILE A 41 -1.76 -4.02 12.71
C ILE A 41 -2.85 -5.03 13.03
N LEU A 42 -3.39 -5.61 11.98
CA LEU A 42 -4.40 -6.64 12.04
C LEU A 42 -3.78 -8.01 11.71
N ASP A 43 -4.19 -9.05 12.42
CA ASP A 43 -4.08 -10.41 11.91
C ASP A 43 -5.09 -10.58 10.78
N LYS A 44 -4.62 -10.84 9.56
CA LYS A 44 -5.50 -10.94 8.39
C LYS A 44 -6.52 -12.06 8.52
N LYS A 45 -6.15 -13.17 9.16
CA LYS A 45 -7.02 -14.35 9.29
C LYS A 45 -8.21 -14.11 10.22
N THR A 46 -7.98 -13.42 11.36
CA THR A 46 -9.00 -13.17 12.37
C THR A 46 -9.65 -11.80 12.25
N GLY A 47 -8.98 -10.82 11.65
CA GLY A 47 -9.38 -9.41 11.62
C GLY A 47 -9.12 -8.69 12.95
N GLU A 48 -8.49 -9.34 13.92
CA GLU A 48 -8.22 -8.75 15.24
C GLU A 48 -7.07 -7.75 15.19
N ILE A 49 -7.20 -6.66 15.97
CA ILE A 49 -6.15 -5.68 16.17
C ILE A 49 -5.12 -6.26 17.15
N GLU A 50 -3.88 -6.48 16.69
CA GLU A 50 -2.80 -6.98 17.54
C GLU A 50 -1.90 -5.86 18.07
N TRP A 51 -1.87 -4.75 17.37
CA TRP A 51 -1.09 -3.56 17.74
C TRP A 51 -1.79 -2.31 17.21
N SER A 52 -1.72 -1.22 17.97
CA SER A 52 -2.21 0.08 17.49
C SER A 52 -1.42 1.24 18.08
N HIS A 53 -1.38 2.33 17.33
CA HIS A 53 -0.79 3.60 17.72
C HIS A 53 -1.79 4.73 17.47
N PRO A 54 -2.18 5.51 18.50
CA PRO A 54 -3.11 6.60 18.33
C PRO A 54 -2.48 7.76 17.55
N LEU A 55 -3.24 8.34 16.63
CA LEU A 55 -2.87 9.57 15.95
C LEU A 55 -3.16 10.78 16.84
N ASN A 56 -2.38 11.84 16.70
CA ASN A 56 -2.63 13.08 17.41
C ASN A 56 -3.91 13.78 16.89
N LYS A 57 -4.46 14.67 17.70
CA LYS A 57 -5.63 15.47 17.30
C LYS A 57 -5.34 16.26 16.03
N GLY A 58 -6.15 16.07 14.99
CA GLY A 58 -6.02 16.73 13.69
C GLY A 58 -5.07 16.03 12.72
N GLU A 59 -4.51 14.86 13.09
CA GLU A 59 -3.83 13.98 12.14
C GLU A 59 -4.87 13.00 11.54
N ASP A 60 -4.98 13.01 10.20
CA ASP A 60 -5.71 12.01 9.43
C ASP A 60 -4.70 11.25 8.57
N CYS A 61 -4.64 9.94 8.72
CA CYS A 61 -3.64 9.12 8.05
C CYS A 61 -4.04 8.82 6.60
N ASN A 62 -3.07 8.98 5.70
CA ASN A 62 -3.26 8.86 4.26
C ASN A 62 -2.44 7.72 3.62
N ASP A 63 -1.36 7.27 4.29
CA ASP A 63 -0.46 6.24 3.78
C ASP A 63 0.25 5.54 4.93
N VAL A 64 0.54 4.24 4.80
CA VAL A 64 1.20 3.42 5.82
C VAL A 64 2.15 2.42 5.19
N GLU A 65 3.32 2.20 5.81
CA GLU A 65 4.31 1.21 5.37
C GLU A 65 5.09 0.63 6.55
N ILE A 66 5.49 -0.64 6.47
CA ILE A 66 6.52 -1.22 7.33
C ILE A 66 7.86 -1.09 6.61
N THR A 67 8.81 -0.36 7.21
CA THR A 67 10.15 -0.22 6.65
C THR A 67 10.92 -1.54 6.74
N ARG A 68 12.03 -1.68 6.00
CA ARG A 68 12.90 -2.88 6.06
C ARG A 68 13.46 -3.14 7.46
N GLU A 69 13.62 -2.09 8.25
CA GLU A 69 14.08 -2.16 9.64
C GLU A 69 12.95 -2.54 10.60
N GLY A 70 11.72 -2.72 10.10
CA GLY A 70 10.54 -3.07 10.88
C GLY A 70 9.86 -1.88 11.58
N ASN A 71 10.28 -0.65 11.27
CA ASN A 71 9.61 0.55 11.76
C ASN A 71 8.31 0.80 11.00
N ILE A 72 7.42 1.58 11.60
CA ILE A 72 6.16 1.99 11.00
C ILE A 72 6.32 3.41 10.47
N LEU A 73 6.16 3.57 9.17
CA LEU A 73 6.14 4.83 8.46
C LEU A 73 4.69 5.16 8.10
N TYR A 74 4.26 6.39 8.35
CA TYR A 74 2.92 6.82 7.93
C TYR A 74 2.90 8.30 7.54
N ALA A 75 2.08 8.58 6.53
CA ALA A 75 1.73 9.93 6.13
C ALA A 75 0.41 10.35 6.77
N TYR A 76 0.33 11.60 7.19
CA TYR A 76 -0.90 12.23 7.64
C TYR A 76 -1.00 13.62 7.00
N THR A 77 -2.19 14.19 6.95
CA THR A 77 -2.46 15.41 6.17
C THR A 77 -1.41 16.50 6.35
N SER A 78 -0.92 16.74 7.56
CA SER A 78 0.05 17.81 7.85
C SER A 78 1.50 17.33 8.01
N GLY A 79 1.82 16.09 7.65
CA GLY A 79 3.20 15.59 7.76
C GLY A 79 3.34 14.09 7.54
N ALA A 80 4.53 13.59 7.88
CA ALA A 80 4.83 12.16 7.91
C ALA A 80 5.68 11.84 9.15
N ARG A 81 5.51 10.64 9.68
CA ARG A 81 6.24 10.20 10.87
C ARG A 81 6.69 8.76 10.73
N MET A 82 7.89 8.49 11.21
CA MET A 82 8.37 7.13 11.43
C MET A 82 8.48 6.84 12.92
N ILE A 83 7.93 5.71 13.33
CA ILE A 83 7.98 5.23 14.72
C ILE A 83 8.49 3.79 14.77
N THR A 84 9.10 3.42 15.90
CA THR A 84 9.39 2.02 16.19
C THR A 84 8.13 1.25 16.58
N ARG A 85 8.21 -0.10 16.65
CA ARG A 85 7.12 -0.93 17.19
C ARG A 85 6.78 -0.59 18.65
N ASP A 86 7.77 -0.09 19.42
CA ASP A 86 7.57 0.40 20.77
C ASP A 86 7.05 1.85 20.81
N GLN A 87 6.57 2.36 19.68
CA GLN A 87 5.95 3.67 19.53
C GLN A 87 6.87 4.87 19.79
N GLN A 88 8.19 4.69 19.72
CA GLN A 88 9.13 5.78 19.82
C GLN A 88 9.30 6.46 18.47
N THR A 89 9.18 7.80 18.44
CA THR A 89 9.38 8.57 17.21
C THR A 89 10.85 8.51 16.81
N VAL A 90 11.10 8.06 15.58
CA VAL A 90 12.43 8.08 14.95
C VAL A 90 12.65 9.44 14.29
N TRP A 91 11.69 9.89 13.49
CA TRP A 91 11.64 11.24 12.93
C TRP A 91 10.19 11.67 12.65
N ASP A 92 9.98 12.98 12.55
CA ASP A 92 8.67 13.60 12.28
C ASP A 92 8.86 14.79 11.32
N PHE A 93 8.33 14.67 10.11
CA PHE A 93 8.34 15.71 9.09
C PHE A 93 7.03 16.48 9.10
N LYS A 94 7.08 17.81 9.02
CA LYS A 94 5.90 18.67 8.94
C LYS A 94 5.79 19.34 7.57
N ALA A 95 4.61 19.21 6.96
CA ALA A 95 4.24 19.96 5.76
C ALA A 95 4.01 21.45 6.14
N LYS A 96 4.16 22.33 5.16
CA LYS A 96 3.88 23.75 5.35
C LYS A 96 2.38 24.01 5.45
N LYS A 97 2.01 25.13 6.04
CA LYS A 97 0.60 25.54 6.12
C LYS A 97 -0.02 25.64 4.71
N GLY A 98 -1.12 24.96 4.51
CA GLY A 98 -1.84 24.90 3.23
C GLY A 98 -1.34 23.81 2.28
N GLU A 99 -0.39 22.98 2.71
CA GLU A 99 0.02 21.77 2.00
C GLU A 99 -0.64 20.53 2.64
N GLU A 100 -0.81 19.46 1.85
CA GLU A 100 -1.32 18.16 2.30
C GLU A 100 -0.39 17.05 1.86
N LEU A 101 0.00 16.16 2.78
CA LEU A 101 0.95 15.07 2.52
C LEU A 101 0.19 13.74 2.39
N PHE A 102 0.38 13.06 1.26
CA PHE A 102 -0.35 11.84 0.93
C PHE A 102 0.52 10.61 0.68
N THR A 103 1.83 10.76 0.54
CA THR A 103 2.75 9.63 0.34
C THR A 103 3.91 9.71 1.31
N ALA A 104 4.19 8.59 1.98
CA ALA A 104 5.43 8.39 2.70
C ALA A 104 5.89 6.93 2.51
N THR A 105 6.95 6.72 1.74
CA THR A 105 7.43 5.37 1.39
C THR A 105 8.95 5.26 1.50
N GLN A 106 9.44 4.07 1.85
CA GLN A 106 10.87 3.77 1.87
C GLN A 106 11.36 3.38 0.46
N LEU A 107 12.35 4.09 -0.03
CA LEU A 107 12.97 3.80 -1.33
C LEU A 107 13.96 2.61 -1.24
N PRO A 108 14.27 1.96 -2.38
CA PRO A 108 15.31 0.93 -2.44
C PRO A 108 16.68 1.37 -1.93
N SER A 109 17.00 2.66 -1.97
CA SER A 109 18.22 3.26 -1.41
C SER A 109 18.29 3.25 0.12
N GLY A 110 17.17 3.04 0.80
CA GLY A 110 17.01 3.24 2.25
C GLY A 110 16.58 4.67 2.63
N HIS A 111 16.51 5.57 1.66
CA HIS A 111 15.90 6.89 1.83
C HIS A 111 14.38 6.80 1.90
N TYR A 112 13.72 7.90 2.19
CA TYR A 112 12.25 8.01 2.22
C TYR A 112 11.78 9.04 1.21
N MET A 113 10.71 8.72 0.50
CA MET A 113 10.05 9.67 -0.41
C MET A 113 8.76 10.16 0.22
N LEU A 114 8.58 11.48 0.23
CA LEU A 114 7.35 12.15 0.62
C LEU A 114 6.76 12.85 -0.59
N ALA A 115 5.43 12.75 -0.80
CA ALA A 115 4.75 13.50 -1.84
C ALA A 115 3.68 14.41 -1.22
N ILE A 116 3.73 15.69 -1.58
CA ILE A 116 3.03 16.77 -0.92
C ILE A 116 2.26 17.58 -1.96
N CYS A 117 0.93 17.59 -1.82
CA CYS A 117 0.05 18.48 -2.54
C CYS A 117 0.24 19.92 -2.05
N GLY A 118 0.24 20.88 -2.98
CA GLY A 118 0.48 22.27 -2.68
C GLY A 118 0.64 23.13 -3.91
N THR A 119 1.02 24.38 -3.74
CA THR A 119 1.32 25.28 -4.83
C THR A 119 2.71 25.90 -4.62
N PRO A 120 3.75 25.36 -5.27
CA PRO A 120 3.77 24.15 -6.10
C PRO A 120 3.65 22.84 -5.29
N SER A 121 3.27 21.75 -5.97
CA SER A 121 3.38 20.39 -5.43
C SER A 121 4.86 19.97 -5.29
N ARG A 122 5.16 19.07 -4.37
CA ARG A 122 6.55 18.68 -4.08
C ARG A 122 6.69 17.18 -3.90
N ILE A 123 7.79 16.64 -4.40
CA ILE A 123 8.34 15.34 -4.00
C ILE A 123 9.63 15.64 -3.24
N ILE A 124 9.76 15.09 -2.04
CA ILE A 124 10.94 15.29 -1.17
C ILE A 124 11.53 13.92 -0.90
N GLU A 125 12.84 13.80 -1.06
CA GLU A 125 13.60 12.64 -0.60
C GLU A 125 14.29 13.00 0.71
N LEU A 126 14.14 12.14 1.72
CA LEU A 126 14.78 12.27 3.02
C LEU A 126 15.86 11.19 3.17
N ASP A 127 16.94 11.49 3.86
CA ASP A 127 17.91 10.50 4.30
C ASP A 127 17.32 9.56 5.39
N PRO A 128 18.02 8.49 5.79
CA PRO A 128 17.52 7.59 6.84
C PRO A 128 17.27 8.27 8.20
N GLN A 129 17.84 9.45 8.44
CA GLN A 129 17.63 10.25 9.65
C GLN A 129 16.46 11.22 9.54
N GLY A 130 15.79 11.27 8.38
CA GLY A 130 14.65 12.15 8.13
C GLY A 130 15.02 13.57 7.68
N HIS A 131 16.28 13.82 7.28
CA HIS A 131 16.67 15.13 6.75
C HIS A 131 16.45 15.20 5.24
N PRO A 132 15.88 16.30 4.71
CA PRO A 132 15.70 16.48 3.27
C PRO A 132 17.04 16.52 2.53
N VAL A 133 17.20 15.66 1.50
CA VAL A 133 18.38 15.59 0.64
C VAL A 133 18.08 16.00 -0.79
N GLU A 134 16.83 15.91 -1.21
CA GLU A 134 16.37 16.32 -2.53
C GLU A 134 14.93 16.85 -2.48
N GLU A 135 14.61 17.85 -3.32
CA GLU A 135 13.27 18.38 -3.50
C GLU A 135 13.00 18.63 -4.98
N ILE A 136 11.90 18.07 -5.50
CA ILE A 136 11.39 18.34 -6.84
C ILE A 136 10.07 19.09 -6.68
N LYS A 137 9.99 20.31 -7.25
CA LYS A 137 8.78 21.11 -7.30
C LYS A 137 8.16 21.01 -8.69
N PHE A 138 6.87 20.73 -8.75
CA PHE A 138 6.15 20.62 -10.02
C PHE A 138 4.74 21.19 -9.90
N ASP A 139 4.12 21.46 -11.06
CA ASP A 139 2.76 21.97 -11.16
C ASP A 139 1.85 20.88 -11.71
N THR A 140 0.78 20.57 -10.99
CA THR A 140 -0.26 19.65 -11.44
C THR A 140 -1.27 20.30 -12.36
N SER A 141 -1.30 21.65 -12.41
CA SER A 141 -2.35 22.45 -13.05
C SER A 141 -3.75 22.12 -12.48
N ILE A 142 -3.80 21.74 -11.20
CA ILE A 142 -5.03 21.52 -10.41
C ILE A 142 -5.04 22.52 -9.27
N THR A 143 -6.10 23.31 -9.18
CA THR A 143 -6.18 24.45 -8.24
C THR A 143 -6.43 23.99 -6.81
N GLY A 144 -7.32 23.01 -6.61
CA GLY A 144 -7.63 22.44 -5.30
C GLY A 144 -6.46 21.60 -4.78
N VAL A 145 -5.84 21.98 -3.67
CA VAL A 145 -4.72 21.23 -3.09
C VAL A 145 -5.15 19.79 -2.79
N HIS A 146 -6.32 19.61 -2.23
CA HIS A 146 -6.89 18.31 -1.91
C HIS A 146 -7.14 17.43 -3.14
N ASP A 147 -7.34 18.01 -4.31
CA ASP A 147 -7.75 17.32 -5.54
C ASP A 147 -6.57 16.96 -6.46
N GLN A 148 -5.34 17.28 -6.04
CA GLN A 148 -4.16 17.11 -6.90
C GLN A 148 -3.80 15.64 -7.12
N PHE A 149 -3.37 14.93 -6.08
CA PHE A 149 -2.99 13.52 -6.15
C PHE A 149 -3.07 12.85 -4.78
N ARG A 150 -2.84 11.53 -4.75
CA ARG A 150 -2.67 10.78 -3.50
C ARG A 150 -1.31 10.08 -3.51
N GLN A 151 -1.23 8.80 -3.80
CA GLN A 151 0.01 8.04 -3.69
C GLN A 151 0.84 8.15 -4.96
N ILE A 152 1.97 8.86 -4.88
CA ILE A 152 2.98 8.88 -5.94
C ILE A 152 3.93 7.71 -5.75
N ILE A 153 4.34 7.08 -6.87
CA ILE A 153 5.34 6.01 -6.87
C ILE A 153 6.58 6.46 -7.63
N LYS A 154 7.77 6.21 -7.07
CA LYS A 154 9.04 6.30 -7.79
C LYS A 154 9.30 4.98 -8.51
N THR A 155 9.47 5.02 -9.83
CA THR A 155 9.69 3.83 -10.65
C THR A 155 11.14 3.34 -10.57
N PRO A 156 11.42 2.07 -10.95
CA PRO A 156 12.79 1.59 -11.08
C PRO A 156 13.65 2.38 -12.09
N GLN A 157 13.01 3.07 -13.05
CA GLN A 157 13.65 3.93 -14.05
C GLN A 157 13.93 5.34 -13.51
N ASN A 158 13.67 5.58 -12.22
CA ASN A 158 13.86 6.86 -11.55
C ASN A 158 12.93 7.98 -12.07
N THR A 159 11.75 7.59 -12.58
CA THR A 159 10.63 8.48 -12.89
C THR A 159 9.58 8.41 -11.78
N TYR A 160 8.51 9.19 -11.89
CA TYR A 160 7.44 9.26 -10.90
C TYR A 160 6.10 9.02 -11.57
N LEU A 161 5.32 8.05 -11.08
CA LEU A 161 3.92 7.88 -11.46
C LEU A 161 3.06 8.71 -10.53
N ILE A 162 2.29 9.63 -11.10
CA ILE A 162 1.47 10.61 -10.37
C ILE A 162 0.01 10.40 -10.75
N PRO A 163 -0.85 9.94 -9.81
CA PRO A 163 -2.28 9.80 -10.03
C PRO A 163 -2.97 11.16 -9.89
N LEU A 164 -3.18 11.87 -10.99
CA LEU A 164 -3.83 13.19 -10.99
C LEU A 164 -5.34 13.04 -10.84
N MET A 165 -5.83 13.19 -9.59
CA MET A 165 -7.20 12.85 -9.20
C MET A 165 -8.27 13.60 -9.99
N GLU A 166 -8.24 14.94 -9.96
CA GLU A 166 -9.25 15.75 -10.66
C GLU A 166 -9.23 15.54 -12.17
N LYS A 167 -8.07 15.19 -12.75
CA LYS A 167 -7.94 14.96 -14.19
C LYS A 167 -8.31 13.55 -14.62
N GLY A 168 -8.45 12.61 -13.70
CA GLY A 168 -8.79 11.23 -14.03
C GLY A 168 -7.69 10.48 -14.80
N GLU A 169 -6.42 10.85 -14.62
CA GLU A 169 -5.30 10.30 -15.37
C GLU A 169 -4.09 9.99 -14.48
N VAL A 170 -3.27 9.06 -14.94
CA VAL A 170 -1.93 8.81 -14.40
C VAL A 170 -0.91 9.36 -15.37
N VAL A 171 0.03 10.16 -14.86
CA VAL A 171 1.16 10.65 -15.63
C VAL A 171 2.46 10.05 -15.12
N GLU A 172 3.41 9.82 -16.05
CA GLU A 172 4.79 9.49 -15.73
C GLU A 172 5.65 10.71 -15.97
N MET A 173 6.33 11.18 -14.92
CA MET A 173 7.15 12.38 -14.93
C MET A 173 8.61 12.05 -14.64
N THR A 174 9.53 12.62 -15.41
CA THR A 174 10.96 12.53 -15.12
C THR A 174 11.35 13.43 -13.96
N LYS A 175 12.56 13.26 -13.45
CA LYS A 175 13.14 14.15 -12.42
C LYS A 175 13.25 15.61 -12.91
N GLU A 176 13.45 15.81 -14.19
CA GLU A 176 13.51 17.11 -14.87
C GLU A 176 12.12 17.72 -15.11
N LYS A 177 11.07 17.03 -14.65
CA LYS A 177 9.64 17.43 -14.74
C LYS A 177 9.04 17.30 -16.14
N GLU A 178 9.63 16.51 -17.01
CA GLU A 178 9.04 16.17 -18.30
C GLU A 178 7.99 15.08 -18.14
N ILE A 179 6.81 15.27 -18.69
CA ILE A 179 5.77 14.23 -18.75
C ILE A 179 6.07 13.35 -19.97
N ILE A 180 6.52 12.14 -19.72
CA ILE A 180 6.89 11.17 -20.75
C ILE A 180 5.79 10.17 -21.08
N ASN A 181 4.81 10.01 -20.19
CA ASN A 181 3.65 9.18 -20.44
C ASN A 181 2.41 9.78 -19.75
N ARG A 182 1.23 9.50 -20.33
CA ARG A 182 -0.07 9.95 -19.82
C ARG A 182 -1.13 8.95 -20.23
N VAL A 183 -1.93 8.44 -19.27
CA VAL A 183 -3.00 7.48 -19.54
C VAL A 183 -4.23 7.86 -18.69
N GLU A 184 -5.38 7.99 -19.34
CA GLU A 184 -6.66 8.16 -18.67
C GLU A 184 -7.05 6.85 -17.96
N CYS A 185 -7.53 6.92 -16.73
CA CYS A 185 -7.95 5.76 -15.94
C CYS A 185 -9.48 5.66 -15.77
N GLY A 186 -10.24 6.64 -16.24
CA GLY A 186 -11.70 6.63 -16.20
C GLY A 186 -12.31 6.80 -14.82
N GLY A 187 -11.63 7.49 -13.91
CA GLY A 187 -12.09 7.76 -12.56
C GLY A 187 -11.12 8.69 -11.81
N ASN A 188 -11.25 8.78 -10.49
CA ASN A 188 -10.35 9.56 -9.64
C ASN A 188 -9.18 8.67 -9.16
N PRO A 189 -8.03 8.63 -9.87
CA PRO A 189 -6.93 7.75 -9.50
C PRO A 189 -6.39 8.12 -8.13
N PHE A 190 -6.24 7.10 -7.25
CA PHE A 190 -5.86 7.30 -5.86
C PHE A 190 -4.50 6.65 -5.55
N ALA A 191 -4.38 5.35 -5.74
CA ALA A 191 -3.16 4.58 -5.52
C ALA A 191 -2.74 3.84 -6.80
N ILE A 192 -1.43 3.59 -6.91
CA ILE A 192 -0.84 2.89 -8.05
C ILE A 192 0.10 1.80 -7.54
N GLN A 193 0.05 0.63 -8.18
CA GLN A 193 1.07 -0.41 -8.02
C GLN A 193 1.59 -0.81 -9.40
N ILE A 194 2.92 -0.85 -9.57
CA ILE A 194 3.54 -1.40 -10.78
C ILE A 194 3.53 -2.93 -10.65
N LEU A 195 2.90 -3.59 -11.61
CA LEU A 195 2.80 -5.04 -11.66
C LEU A 195 4.07 -5.69 -12.28
N LYS A 196 4.27 -6.99 -12.05
CA LYS A 196 5.42 -7.75 -12.58
C LYS A 196 5.51 -7.74 -14.11
N ASN A 197 4.39 -7.60 -14.81
CA ASN A 197 4.31 -7.48 -16.27
C ASN A 197 4.55 -6.05 -16.79
N GLY A 198 4.79 -5.08 -15.90
CA GLY A 198 4.99 -3.67 -16.22
C GLY A 198 3.71 -2.86 -16.29
N ASN A 199 2.53 -3.47 -16.19
CA ASN A 199 1.26 -2.76 -16.14
C ASN A 199 1.11 -1.97 -14.83
N TRP A 200 0.26 -0.96 -14.83
CA TRP A 200 -0.11 -0.18 -13.66
C TRP A 200 -1.46 -0.64 -13.14
N LEU A 201 -1.53 -1.06 -11.89
CA LEU A 201 -2.78 -1.30 -11.17
C LEU A 201 -3.16 0.01 -10.48
N VAL A 202 -4.32 0.57 -10.80
CA VAL A 202 -4.74 1.91 -10.35
C VAL A 202 -6.11 1.82 -9.71
N SER A 203 -6.23 2.27 -8.47
CA SER A 203 -7.52 2.47 -7.82
C SER A 203 -8.16 3.78 -8.28
N CYS A 204 -9.48 3.78 -8.48
CA CYS A 204 -10.19 4.90 -9.11
C CYS A 204 -11.25 5.55 -8.20
N GLY A 205 -11.05 5.52 -6.88
CA GLY A 205 -11.82 6.26 -5.89
C GLY A 205 -13.33 6.16 -6.03
N ASP A 206 -13.99 7.30 -6.15
CA ASP A 206 -15.46 7.43 -6.31
C ASP A 206 -16.01 6.88 -7.64
N ALA A 207 -15.17 6.45 -8.56
CA ALA A 207 -15.62 5.67 -9.72
C ALA A 207 -15.97 4.21 -9.35
N HIS A 208 -15.82 3.82 -8.07
CA HIS A 208 -16.20 2.52 -7.53
C HIS A 208 -15.56 1.32 -8.24
N ASN A 209 -14.33 1.50 -8.72
CA ASN A 209 -13.59 0.47 -9.45
C ASN A 209 -12.07 0.65 -9.32
N PHE A 210 -11.36 -0.33 -9.84
CA PHE A 210 -9.94 -0.21 -10.15
C PHE A 210 -9.68 -0.70 -11.58
N VAL A 211 -8.56 -0.27 -12.14
CA VAL A 211 -8.14 -0.63 -13.50
C VAL A 211 -6.73 -1.17 -13.52
N GLU A 212 -6.45 -2.03 -14.51
CA GLU A 212 -5.10 -2.39 -14.92
C GLU A 212 -4.82 -1.72 -16.27
N ILE A 213 -3.73 -0.98 -16.35
CA ILE A 213 -3.35 -0.17 -17.50
C ILE A 213 -2.09 -0.77 -18.13
N ASP A 214 -2.10 -0.99 -19.43
CA ASP A 214 -0.89 -1.14 -20.25
C ASP A 214 -0.34 0.27 -20.59
N PRO A 215 0.76 0.71 -19.95
CA PRO A 215 1.27 2.05 -20.19
C PRO A 215 1.90 2.23 -21.57
N ALA A 216 2.38 1.15 -22.20
CA ALA A 216 2.96 1.20 -23.55
C ALA A 216 1.86 1.34 -24.61
N GLY A 217 0.77 0.58 -24.47
CA GLY A 217 -0.40 0.70 -25.34
C GLY A 217 -1.32 1.87 -24.97
N LYS A 218 -1.08 2.55 -23.84
CA LYS A 218 -1.90 3.65 -23.30
C LYS A 218 -3.37 3.28 -23.19
N GLN A 219 -3.66 2.08 -22.69
CA GLN A 219 -5.01 1.54 -22.64
C GLN A 219 -5.30 0.81 -21.34
N ILE A 220 -6.56 0.82 -20.93
CA ILE A 220 -7.08 -0.02 -19.87
C ILE A 220 -7.25 -1.43 -20.44
N VAL A 221 -6.54 -2.41 -19.85
CA VAL A 221 -6.61 -3.83 -20.23
C VAL A 221 -7.53 -4.64 -19.34
N ARG A 222 -7.83 -4.13 -18.14
CA ARG A 222 -8.78 -4.71 -17.20
C ARG A 222 -9.43 -3.63 -16.36
N LYS A 223 -10.72 -3.77 -16.08
CA LYS A 223 -11.48 -2.97 -15.13
C LYS A 223 -12.30 -3.90 -14.25
N VAL A 224 -12.34 -3.61 -12.94
CA VAL A 224 -13.17 -4.34 -11.98
C VAL A 224 -13.93 -3.33 -11.12
N GLY A 225 -15.24 -3.46 -11.10
CA GLY A 225 -16.16 -2.62 -10.33
C GLY A 225 -17.12 -3.45 -9.49
N SER A 226 -18.08 -2.78 -8.85
CA SER A 226 -19.09 -3.43 -8.01
C SER A 226 -19.88 -4.52 -8.74
N ASP A 227 -20.20 -4.31 -10.02
CA ASP A 227 -20.97 -5.26 -10.81
C ASP A 227 -20.22 -6.58 -11.10
N ASP A 228 -18.90 -6.56 -10.95
CA ASP A 228 -18.04 -7.73 -11.16
C ASP A 228 -17.88 -8.58 -9.88
N LEU A 229 -18.40 -8.10 -8.73
CA LEU A 229 -18.19 -8.72 -7.42
C LEU A 229 -19.52 -9.21 -6.83
N GLN A 230 -19.55 -10.47 -6.42
CA GLN A 230 -20.74 -11.03 -5.81
C GLN A 230 -20.96 -10.49 -4.39
N ASN A 231 -22.11 -9.85 -4.13
CA ASN A 231 -22.53 -9.33 -2.82
C ASN A 231 -21.60 -8.29 -2.20
N ILE A 232 -20.72 -7.65 -2.97
CA ILE A 232 -19.86 -6.57 -2.52
C ILE A 232 -20.13 -5.32 -3.36
N SER A 233 -20.40 -4.21 -2.70
CA SER A 233 -20.41 -2.89 -3.33
C SER A 233 -19.11 -2.17 -3.00
N LEU A 234 -18.37 -1.78 -4.02
CA LEU A 234 -17.21 -0.91 -3.87
C LEU A 234 -17.72 0.52 -3.67
N LEU A 235 -17.39 1.12 -2.53
CA LEU A 235 -17.86 2.47 -2.15
C LEU A 235 -16.87 3.54 -2.61
N PHE A 236 -15.61 3.37 -2.24
CA PHE A 236 -14.50 4.16 -2.72
C PHE A 236 -13.27 3.25 -2.72
N VAL A 237 -12.72 3.00 -3.90
CA VAL A 237 -11.51 2.17 -4.01
C VAL A 237 -10.29 3.02 -3.73
N ALA A 238 -9.74 2.91 -2.51
CA ALA A 238 -8.60 3.69 -2.07
C ALA A 238 -7.29 2.98 -2.44
N GLU A 239 -6.75 2.14 -1.59
CA GLU A 239 -5.49 1.46 -1.85
C GLU A 239 -5.70 0.03 -2.35
N LEU A 240 -4.71 -0.49 -3.07
CA LEU A 240 -4.70 -1.83 -3.66
C LEU A 240 -3.38 -2.54 -3.36
N VAL A 241 -3.45 -3.83 -3.08
CA VAL A 241 -2.27 -4.70 -3.02
C VAL A 241 -2.48 -5.90 -3.94
N ARG A 242 -1.68 -6.02 -5.01
CA ARG A 242 -1.63 -7.22 -5.84
C ARG A 242 -0.62 -8.19 -5.26
N TYR A 243 -1.09 -9.34 -4.85
CA TYR A 243 -0.26 -10.43 -4.33
C TYR A 243 0.41 -11.24 -5.43
N ASP A 244 1.46 -11.98 -5.05
CA ASP A 244 2.20 -12.87 -5.98
C ASP A 244 1.35 -13.99 -6.57
N ASN A 245 0.28 -14.42 -5.88
CA ASN A 245 -0.68 -15.40 -6.38
C ASN A 245 -1.70 -14.82 -7.37
N GLY A 246 -1.61 -13.52 -7.65
CA GLY A 246 -2.52 -12.80 -8.55
C GLY A 246 -3.76 -12.21 -7.88
N ASN A 247 -4.03 -12.55 -6.62
CA ASN A 247 -5.14 -11.94 -5.88
C ASN A 247 -4.91 -10.44 -5.68
N THR A 248 -6.00 -9.71 -5.51
CA THR A 248 -5.97 -8.27 -5.22
C THR A 248 -6.69 -7.99 -3.91
N LEU A 249 -5.99 -7.41 -2.95
CA LEU A 249 -6.60 -6.81 -1.76
C LEU A 249 -7.03 -5.40 -2.11
N ILE A 250 -8.27 -5.06 -1.79
CA ILE A 250 -8.92 -3.79 -2.11
C ILE A 250 -9.26 -3.10 -0.80
N SER A 251 -8.80 -1.88 -0.62
CA SER A 251 -9.31 -0.98 0.42
C SER A 251 -10.58 -0.31 -0.09
N ASN A 252 -11.70 -0.65 0.55
CA ASN A 252 -13.05 -0.17 0.23
C ASN A 252 -13.48 0.90 1.24
N TRP A 253 -12.86 2.07 1.14
CA TRP A 253 -13.10 3.18 2.08
C TRP A 253 -14.55 3.67 2.02
N ASN A 254 -15.17 3.85 3.16
CA ASN A 254 -16.59 4.19 3.26
C ASN A 254 -16.88 5.64 3.68
N GLY A 255 -15.84 6.52 3.64
CA GLY A 255 -15.96 7.89 4.16
C GLY A 255 -17.00 8.76 3.43
N HIS A 256 -17.20 8.56 2.13
CA HIS A 256 -18.22 9.27 1.34
C HIS A 256 -19.58 8.60 1.37
N SER A 257 -19.70 7.36 1.86
CA SER A 257 -20.93 6.60 1.85
C SER A 257 -21.66 6.65 3.20
N LYS A 258 -22.99 6.63 3.14
CA LYS A 258 -23.86 6.37 4.31
C LYS A 258 -23.98 4.87 4.60
N ASP A 259 -23.72 4.03 3.61
CA ASP A 259 -23.70 2.57 3.78
C ASP A 259 -22.44 2.15 4.55
N LYS A 260 -22.62 1.61 5.73
CA LYS A 260 -21.56 1.07 6.60
C LYS A 260 -21.61 -0.45 6.68
N SER A 261 -22.42 -1.10 5.85
CA SER A 261 -22.56 -2.56 5.84
C SER A 261 -21.50 -3.27 5.00
N GLN A 262 -20.84 -2.54 4.09
CA GLN A 262 -19.83 -3.11 3.21
C GLN A 262 -18.50 -3.34 3.95
N PRO A 263 -17.77 -4.44 3.65
CA PRO A 263 -16.47 -4.67 4.24
C PRO A 263 -15.47 -3.60 3.81
N LEU A 264 -14.60 -3.19 4.76
CA LEU A 264 -13.57 -2.17 4.53
C LEU A 264 -12.37 -2.69 3.72
N LEU A 265 -12.12 -4.00 3.79
CA LEU A 265 -11.10 -4.68 2.99
C LEU A 265 -11.71 -5.92 2.35
N VAL A 266 -11.38 -6.15 1.08
CA VAL A 266 -11.84 -7.31 0.31
C VAL A 266 -10.68 -7.87 -0.50
N GLU A 267 -10.48 -9.18 -0.47
CA GLU A 267 -9.54 -9.87 -1.36
C GLU A 267 -10.30 -10.65 -2.42
N ILE A 268 -9.91 -10.43 -3.67
CA ILE A 268 -10.46 -11.12 -4.82
C ILE A 268 -9.37 -11.87 -5.60
N THR A 269 -9.77 -12.95 -6.26
CA THR A 269 -8.94 -13.69 -7.21
C THR A 269 -8.85 -12.98 -8.57
N PRO A 270 -7.98 -13.44 -9.50
CA PRO A 270 -7.92 -12.89 -10.85
C PRO A 270 -9.23 -12.99 -11.65
N ASP A 271 -10.10 -13.93 -11.32
CA ASP A 271 -11.45 -14.11 -11.91
C ASP A 271 -12.58 -13.41 -11.13
N ASN A 272 -12.22 -12.46 -10.26
CA ASN A 272 -13.10 -11.63 -9.45
C ASN A 272 -13.90 -12.38 -8.36
N THR A 273 -13.51 -13.60 -8.02
CA THR A 273 -14.14 -14.33 -6.90
C THR A 273 -13.65 -13.73 -5.58
N VAL A 274 -14.57 -13.33 -4.70
CA VAL A 274 -14.25 -12.88 -3.34
C VAL A 274 -13.80 -14.06 -2.51
N VAL A 275 -12.55 -14.05 -2.03
CA VAL A 275 -11.96 -15.12 -1.21
C VAL A 275 -11.78 -14.74 0.25
N TRP A 276 -11.80 -13.45 0.54
CA TRP A 276 -11.73 -12.94 1.90
C TRP A 276 -12.31 -11.53 1.97
N ALA A 277 -12.94 -11.22 3.08
CA ALA A 277 -13.37 -9.88 3.43
C ALA A 277 -13.15 -9.65 4.92
N LEU A 278 -12.72 -8.44 5.29
CA LEU A 278 -12.55 -8.08 6.70
C LEU A 278 -13.92 -8.11 7.38
N PRO A 279 -14.10 -8.90 8.45
CA PRO A 279 -15.33 -8.88 9.23
C PRO A 279 -15.63 -7.48 9.78
N LEU A 280 -16.89 -7.13 9.86
CA LEU A 280 -17.30 -5.87 10.50
C LEU A 280 -16.80 -5.85 11.94
N HIS A 281 -16.07 -4.80 12.31
CA HIS A 281 -15.48 -4.63 13.62
C HIS A 281 -15.84 -3.26 14.19
N GLN A 282 -16.20 -3.20 15.48
CA GLN A 282 -16.66 -1.94 16.10
C GLN A 282 -15.53 -0.90 16.20
N ASP A 283 -14.28 -1.36 16.37
CA ASP A 283 -13.11 -0.51 16.58
C ASP A 283 -12.39 -0.12 15.26
N ILE A 284 -12.80 -0.73 14.13
CA ILE A 284 -12.26 -0.42 12.80
C ILE A 284 -13.35 0.29 12.01
N ILE A 285 -13.27 1.61 11.94
CA ILE A 285 -14.34 2.42 11.36
C ILE A 285 -14.06 2.88 9.93
N ASN A 286 -12.78 2.90 9.53
CA ASN A 286 -12.38 3.36 8.21
C ASN A 286 -10.97 2.85 7.84
N ILE A 287 -10.79 2.41 6.61
CA ILE A 287 -9.47 2.03 6.07
C ILE A 287 -9.35 2.64 4.67
N SER A 288 -8.35 3.49 4.44
CA SER A 288 -7.98 4.02 3.12
C SER A 288 -6.52 3.74 2.76
N ALA A 289 -5.72 3.30 3.74
CA ALA A 289 -4.33 2.92 3.59
C ALA A 289 -4.11 1.50 4.12
N VAL A 290 -3.42 0.65 3.37
CA VAL A 290 -3.16 -0.74 3.74
C VAL A 290 -1.80 -1.20 3.22
N TYR A 291 -1.00 -1.80 4.09
CA TYR A 291 0.27 -2.45 3.75
C TYR A 291 0.23 -3.91 4.23
N SER A 292 0.42 -4.86 3.33
CA SER A 292 0.44 -6.29 3.65
C SER A 292 1.86 -6.79 3.85
N PHE A 293 2.09 -7.54 4.93
CA PHE A 293 3.39 -8.10 5.28
C PHE A 293 3.25 -9.45 6.00
N ARG A 294 4.35 -10.14 6.20
CA ARG A 294 4.39 -11.43 6.92
C ARG A 294 5.35 -11.38 8.08
N GLU A 295 4.89 -11.92 9.21
CA GLU A 295 5.68 -12.14 10.44
C GLU A 295 5.65 -13.60 10.86
#